data_b49065014aad045c079120951bd1484e
#
_entry.id   b49065014aad045c079120951bd1484e
#
_cell.length_a   1.000
_cell.length_b   1.000
_cell.length_c   1.000
_cell.angle_alpha   90.00
_cell.angle_beta   90.00
_cell.angle_gamma   90.00
#
_symmetry.space_group_name_H-M   'P 1'
#
loop_
_entity.id
_entity.type
_entity.pdbx_description
1 polymer ?
#
loop_
_entity_poly.entity_id
_entity_poly.type
_entity_poly.pdbx_seq_one_letter_code
_entity_poly.pdbx_strand_id
1 'polypeptide(L)'
;MRTKIKICFVLVLIVAYSCSSDSDELKNGAMGMESLSGLEFIQSERDSALESLARLKAQYDSLRTIQISNDIPLPLYFNPLISGQEIPKGREKYLFQEFPIKRPDNIEDCAFYTIGQLAHLIRTRQISSLELTNMYLSRLERFGPQLECVITLTRELAIEQAKRADELIKNGKYLGPLHGIPYGAKDLLAVEGYKTTWGAMTHKDQFIESTATVIKKLEEAGAVLLAKLTLGALAWGDNWYGGKTRNPWNTELGSSGSSAGPGSATSAGLVAFSIGSETWGSIVSPSTVNGVTGLRPTFGTVSKSGAMALSWSMDKIGPMCRSVDDCALV
;
A
#
# COMPACT_ATOMS: atom_id res chain seq x y z
N MET A 1 13.10 60.20 47.25
CA MET A 1 13.11 58.76 47.48
C MET A 1 11.87 58.00 46.87
N ARG A 2 10.90 58.69 46.28
CA ARG A 2 9.66 58.05 45.70
C ARG A 2 9.71 57.65 44.21
N THR A 3 10.71 58.15 43.47
CA THR A 3 10.78 57.95 42.00
C THR A 3 11.56 56.69 41.61
N LYS A 4 12.45 56.18 42.45
CA LYS A 4 13.22 54.95 42.16
C LYS A 4 12.45 53.64 42.35
N ILE A 5 11.39 53.62 43.16
CA ILE A 5 10.61 52.43 43.45
C ILE A 5 9.63 52.09 42.27
N LYS A 6 9.16 53.12 41.52
CA LYS A 6 8.26 52.89 40.37
C LYS A 6 8.94 52.28 39.18
N ILE A 7 10.25 52.54 38.97
CA ILE A 7 10.99 51.97 37.83
C ILE A 7 11.31 50.47 38.02
N CYS A 8 11.59 50.05 39.28
CA CYS A 8 11.79 48.62 39.57
C CYS A 8 10.50 47.78 39.41
N PHE A 9 9.31 48.33 39.68
CA PHE A 9 8.06 47.60 39.56
C PHE A 9 7.64 47.42 38.08
N VAL A 10 7.97 48.36 37.20
CA VAL A 10 7.72 48.28 35.75
C VAL A 10 8.70 47.30 35.09
N LEU A 11 9.95 47.24 35.53
CA LEU A 11 10.93 46.28 35.02
C LEU A 11 10.61 44.83 35.44
N VAL A 12 10.08 44.61 36.65
CA VAL A 12 9.66 43.28 37.10
C VAL A 12 8.40 42.80 36.38
N LEU A 13 7.49 43.68 35.99
CA LEU A 13 6.32 43.35 35.20
C LEU A 13 6.66 43.03 33.74
N ILE A 14 7.69 43.63 33.15
CA ILE A 14 8.14 43.34 31.76
C ILE A 14 8.88 42.00 31.71
N VAL A 15 9.61 41.61 32.75
CA VAL A 15 10.30 40.32 32.80
C VAL A 15 9.35 39.16 33.10
N ALA A 16 8.20 39.41 33.78
CA ALA A 16 7.19 38.39 34.02
C ALA A 16 6.31 38.05 32.78
N TYR A 17 6.33 38.90 31.75
CA TYR A 17 5.58 38.63 30.49
C TYR A 17 6.42 37.91 29.43
N SER A 18 7.68 37.59 29.70
CA SER A 18 8.63 37.03 28.72
C SER A 18 8.98 35.55 28.90
N CYS A 19 8.23 34.80 29.71
CA CYS A 19 8.44 33.38 29.87
C CYS A 19 7.14 32.60 29.73
N SER A 20 6.52 32.65 28.57
CA SER A 20 5.75 31.49 28.13
C SER A 20 6.77 30.48 27.63
N SER A 21 6.90 29.34 28.27
CA SER A 21 7.79 28.29 27.77
C SER A 21 7.29 27.81 26.42
N ASP A 22 8.18 27.42 25.50
CA ASP A 22 7.81 26.83 24.20
C ASP A 22 6.76 25.71 24.35
N SER A 23 6.75 25.04 25.51
CA SER A 23 5.76 24.03 25.85
C SER A 23 4.35 24.59 26.05
N ASP A 24 4.19 25.78 26.61
CA ASP A 24 2.89 26.41 26.84
C ASP A 24 2.29 26.96 25.53
N GLU A 25 3.15 27.45 24.63
CA GLU A 25 2.75 27.86 23.30
C GLU A 25 2.21 26.66 22.48
N LEU A 26 2.91 25.51 22.52
CA LEU A 26 2.46 24.28 21.86
C LEU A 26 1.16 23.73 22.43
N LYS A 27 0.99 23.75 23.77
CA LYS A 27 -0.24 23.34 24.43
C LYS A 27 -1.43 24.20 24.01
N ASN A 28 -1.26 25.51 24.03
CA ASN A 28 -2.29 26.46 23.62
C ASN A 28 -2.63 26.30 22.12
N GLY A 29 -1.64 26.08 21.28
CA GLY A 29 -1.80 25.79 19.87
C GLY A 29 -2.59 24.49 19.63
N ALA A 30 -2.30 23.43 20.36
CA ALA A 30 -3.02 22.16 20.28
C ALA A 30 -4.51 22.33 20.68
N MET A 31 -4.80 23.03 21.77
CA MET A 31 -6.18 23.34 22.17
C MET A 31 -6.93 24.18 21.13
N GLY A 32 -6.26 25.12 20.48
CA GLY A 32 -6.82 25.89 19.39
C GLY A 32 -7.17 25.01 18.17
N MET A 33 -6.31 24.05 17.83
CA MET A 33 -6.57 23.08 16.77
C MET A 33 -7.76 22.16 17.09
N GLU A 34 -7.88 21.69 18.31
CA GLU A 34 -9.04 20.92 18.79
C GLU A 34 -10.33 21.67 18.56
N SER A 35 -10.35 22.92 18.99
CA SER A 35 -11.54 23.80 18.82
C SER A 35 -11.92 23.99 17.33
N LEU A 36 -10.92 24.16 16.44
CA LEU A 36 -11.17 24.36 15.00
C LEU A 36 -11.56 23.07 14.28
N SER A 37 -11.01 21.92 14.71
CA SER A 37 -11.27 20.63 14.07
C SER A 37 -12.51 19.92 14.62
N GLY A 38 -13.09 20.40 15.73
CA GLY A 38 -14.21 19.74 16.41
C GLY A 38 -13.83 18.40 17.08
N LEU A 39 -12.53 18.20 17.35
CA LEU A 39 -12.02 17.05 18.09
C LEU A 39 -11.87 17.41 19.57
N GLU A 40 -12.06 16.42 20.44
CA GLU A 40 -11.84 16.55 21.87
C GLU A 40 -10.87 15.46 22.34
N PHE A 41 -9.75 15.86 22.96
CA PHE A 41 -8.77 14.96 23.52
C PHE A 41 -8.73 15.07 25.04
N ILE A 42 -8.52 13.95 25.73
CA ILE A 42 -8.25 13.99 27.17
C ILE A 42 -6.81 14.45 27.45
N GLN A 43 -6.53 14.86 28.67
CA GLN A 43 -5.23 15.44 29.04
C GLN A 43 -4.04 14.50 28.72
N SER A 44 -4.18 13.20 28.98
CA SER A 44 -3.11 12.22 28.70
C SER A 44 -2.82 12.06 27.20
N GLU A 45 -3.81 12.25 26.33
CA GLU A 45 -3.64 12.21 24.87
C GLU A 45 -2.90 13.47 24.39
N ARG A 46 -3.28 14.64 24.94
CA ARG A 46 -2.56 15.90 24.67
C ARG A 46 -1.11 15.80 25.08
N ASP A 47 -0.83 15.32 26.29
CA ASP A 47 0.54 15.18 26.80
C ASP A 47 1.36 14.22 25.94
N SER A 48 0.77 13.11 25.47
CA SER A 48 1.41 12.16 24.56
C SER A 48 1.72 12.75 23.19
N ALA A 49 0.93 13.72 22.72
CA ALA A 49 1.12 14.37 21.43
C ALA A 49 2.20 15.45 21.45
N LEU A 50 2.55 16.03 22.61
CA LEU A 50 3.43 17.20 22.70
C LEU A 50 4.81 17.01 22.06
N GLU A 51 5.44 15.86 22.27
CA GLU A 51 6.75 15.56 21.67
C GLU A 51 6.68 15.54 20.13
N SER A 52 5.63 14.92 19.59
CA SER A 52 5.39 14.87 18.14
C SER A 52 5.08 16.25 17.56
N LEU A 53 4.31 17.07 18.28
CA LEU A 53 4.00 18.44 17.88
C LEU A 53 5.24 19.34 17.89
N ALA A 54 6.11 19.21 18.90
CA ALA A 54 7.38 19.93 18.97
C ALA A 54 8.29 19.59 17.79
N ARG A 55 8.40 18.30 17.46
CA ARG A 55 9.17 17.82 16.30
C ARG A 55 8.60 18.35 14.98
N LEU A 56 7.27 18.33 14.84
CA LEU A 56 6.59 18.83 13.65
C LEU A 56 6.79 20.34 13.48
N LYS A 57 6.69 21.11 14.58
CA LYS A 57 6.97 22.56 14.58
C LYS A 57 8.39 22.84 14.10
N ALA A 58 9.38 22.13 14.63
CA ALA A 58 10.78 22.28 14.22
C ALA A 58 11.00 21.96 12.73
N GLN A 59 10.30 20.97 12.20
CA GLN A 59 10.33 20.65 10.76
C GLN A 59 9.72 21.77 9.91
N TYR A 60 8.59 22.37 10.33
CA TYR A 60 8.01 23.53 9.66
C TYR A 60 8.91 24.77 9.73
N ASP A 61 9.55 25.00 10.87
CA ASP A 61 10.48 26.11 11.02
C ASP A 61 11.68 25.93 10.06
N SER A 62 12.20 24.71 9.94
CA SER A 62 13.24 24.36 8.95
C SER A 62 12.76 24.57 7.51
N LEU A 63 11.55 24.14 7.18
CA LEU A 63 10.96 24.36 5.85
C LEU A 63 10.85 25.84 5.49
N ARG A 64 10.47 26.69 6.44
CA ARG A 64 10.34 28.14 6.21
C ARG A 64 11.66 28.84 5.91
N THR A 65 12.80 28.23 6.25
CA THR A 65 14.12 28.77 5.89
C THR A 65 14.49 28.55 4.44
N ILE A 66 13.81 27.62 3.75
CA ILE A 66 14.08 27.28 2.35
C ILE A 66 13.38 28.30 1.44
N GLN A 67 14.17 29.05 0.68
CA GLN A 67 13.66 29.96 -0.34
C GLN A 67 13.42 29.20 -1.63
N ILE A 68 12.14 29.13 -2.06
CA ILE A 68 11.75 28.48 -3.31
C ILE A 68 11.32 29.57 -4.29
N SER A 69 11.96 29.62 -5.45
CA SER A 69 11.59 30.56 -6.50
C SER A 69 10.27 30.16 -7.16
N ASN A 70 9.46 31.15 -7.57
CA ASN A 70 8.13 30.92 -8.19
C ASN A 70 8.20 30.27 -9.58
N ASP A 71 9.37 30.22 -10.20
CA ASP A 71 9.61 29.56 -11.47
C ASP A 71 9.96 28.07 -11.34
N ILE A 72 10.15 27.55 -10.10
CA ILE A 72 10.33 26.13 -9.85
C ILE A 72 8.97 25.41 -10.04
N PRO A 73 8.87 24.48 -11.01
CA PRO A 73 7.63 23.76 -11.23
C PRO A 73 7.28 22.87 -10.03
N LEU A 74 5.97 22.70 -9.76
CA LEU A 74 5.49 21.84 -8.69
C LEU A 74 5.98 20.39 -8.90
N PRO A 75 6.69 19.76 -7.96
CA PRO A 75 7.23 18.40 -8.10
C PRO A 75 6.14 17.32 -8.20
N LEU A 76 4.87 17.68 -7.90
CA LEU A 76 3.72 16.80 -8.09
C LEU A 76 3.36 16.62 -9.57
N TYR A 77 3.88 17.45 -10.46
CA TYR A 77 3.69 17.40 -11.90
C TYR A 77 4.92 16.76 -12.56
N PHE A 78 5.25 15.53 -12.16
CA PHE A 78 6.29 14.79 -12.86
C PHE A 78 5.82 14.50 -14.29
N ASN A 79 6.45 15.18 -15.25
CA ASN A 79 6.28 14.88 -16.66
C ASN A 79 7.57 14.18 -17.15
N PRO A 80 7.53 12.89 -17.49
CA PRO A 80 8.70 12.17 -17.99
C PRO A 80 9.14 12.63 -19.38
N LEU A 81 8.30 13.42 -20.07
CA LEU A 81 8.62 13.96 -21.40
C LEU A 81 9.46 15.22 -21.24
N ILE A 82 10.65 15.20 -21.80
CA ILE A 82 11.47 16.40 -21.94
C ILE A 82 10.79 17.32 -22.96
N SER A 83 10.88 18.64 -22.74
CA SER A 83 10.29 19.63 -23.65
C SER A 83 10.70 19.34 -25.10
N GLY A 84 9.73 19.21 -25.97
CA GLY A 84 9.93 18.87 -27.39
C GLY A 84 9.93 17.36 -27.71
N GLN A 85 9.84 16.48 -26.71
CA GLN A 85 9.61 15.04 -26.98
C GLN A 85 8.11 14.76 -27.12
N GLU A 86 7.77 13.99 -28.15
CA GLU A 86 6.44 13.43 -28.33
C GLU A 86 6.41 12.00 -27.79
N ILE A 87 5.27 11.62 -27.19
CA ILE A 87 5.02 10.20 -26.86
C ILE A 87 4.97 9.44 -28.18
N PRO A 88 5.73 8.35 -28.34
CA PRO A 88 5.64 7.51 -29.52
C PRO A 88 4.20 7.08 -29.77
N LYS A 89 3.65 7.45 -30.94
CA LYS A 89 2.30 7.06 -31.34
C LYS A 89 2.36 5.65 -31.91
N GLY A 90 2.03 4.66 -31.13
CA GLY A 90 1.95 3.27 -31.56
C GLY A 90 1.84 2.32 -30.36
N ARG A 91 1.16 1.21 -30.55
CA ARG A 91 1.26 0.09 -29.63
C ARG A 91 2.46 -0.73 -30.10
N GLU A 92 3.60 -0.58 -29.43
CA GLU A 92 4.66 -1.56 -29.57
C GLU A 92 4.14 -2.91 -29.08
N LYS A 93 4.44 -3.96 -29.82
CA LYS A 93 4.18 -5.31 -29.31
C LYS A 93 5.17 -5.55 -28.18
N TYR A 94 4.67 -5.68 -26.97
CA TYR A 94 5.47 -6.19 -25.88
C TYR A 94 6.03 -7.56 -26.30
N LEU A 95 7.35 -7.65 -26.40
CA LEU A 95 8.03 -8.92 -26.61
C LEU A 95 8.03 -9.65 -25.27
N PHE A 96 7.13 -10.57 -25.14
CA PHE A 96 7.08 -11.48 -24.00
C PHE A 96 8.17 -12.52 -24.19
N GLN A 97 9.12 -12.58 -23.26
CA GLN A 97 10.02 -13.71 -23.25
C GLN A 97 9.21 -14.93 -22.76
N GLU A 98 8.99 -15.88 -23.65
CA GLU A 98 8.43 -17.16 -23.25
C GLU A 98 9.46 -17.90 -22.41
N PHE A 99 9.04 -18.38 -21.24
CA PHE A 99 9.85 -19.25 -20.40
C PHE A 99 9.32 -20.68 -20.56
N PRO A 100 9.82 -21.47 -21.54
CA PRO A 100 9.40 -22.85 -21.67
C PRO A 100 9.86 -23.63 -20.44
N ILE A 101 8.90 -23.93 -19.59
CA ILE A 101 9.08 -24.68 -18.36
C ILE A 101 8.14 -25.88 -18.37
N LYS A 102 8.54 -26.97 -17.75
CA LYS A 102 7.69 -28.12 -17.52
C LYS A 102 7.02 -28.06 -16.17
N ARG A 103 5.85 -28.67 -16.08
CA ARG A 103 5.18 -28.89 -14.78
C ARG A 103 6.15 -29.56 -13.81
N PRO A 104 6.33 -29.03 -12.59
CA PRO A 104 7.09 -29.69 -11.56
C PRO A 104 6.33 -30.92 -11.01
N ASP A 105 7.06 -31.87 -10.42
CA ASP A 105 6.45 -33.03 -9.77
C ASP A 105 5.59 -32.61 -8.57
N ASN A 106 6.07 -31.65 -7.79
CA ASN A 106 5.32 -31.04 -6.71
C ASN A 106 4.77 -29.67 -7.13
N ILE A 107 3.46 -29.50 -7.12
CA ILE A 107 2.82 -28.23 -7.46
C ILE A 107 3.25 -27.06 -6.56
N GLU A 108 3.66 -27.33 -5.30
CA GLU A 108 4.15 -26.27 -4.40
C GLU A 108 5.45 -25.61 -4.90
N ASP A 109 6.22 -26.25 -5.77
CA ASP A 109 7.42 -25.64 -6.37
C ASP A 109 7.05 -24.43 -7.25
N CYS A 110 5.81 -24.38 -7.75
CA CYS A 110 5.28 -23.23 -8.46
C CYS A 110 5.11 -21.97 -7.59
N ALA A 111 5.15 -22.10 -6.26
CA ALA A 111 4.88 -21.00 -5.34
C ALA A 111 5.78 -19.77 -5.56
N PHE A 112 6.99 -19.99 -6.06
CA PHE A 112 7.99 -18.95 -6.32
C PHE A 112 8.25 -18.69 -7.81
N TYR A 113 7.49 -19.30 -8.69
CA TYR A 113 7.62 -19.08 -10.13
C TYR A 113 7.19 -17.64 -10.49
N THR A 114 7.80 -17.10 -11.53
CA THR A 114 7.39 -15.81 -12.11
C THR A 114 6.02 -15.93 -12.77
N ILE A 115 5.33 -14.81 -12.97
CA ILE A 115 4.06 -14.77 -13.70
C ILE A 115 4.25 -15.37 -15.10
N GLY A 116 5.36 -15.05 -15.80
CA GLY A 116 5.66 -15.59 -17.11
C GLY A 116 5.76 -17.11 -17.13
N GLN A 117 6.38 -17.74 -16.11
CA GLN A 117 6.46 -19.18 -15.96
C GLN A 117 5.08 -19.81 -15.68
N LEU A 118 4.33 -19.23 -14.74
CA LEU A 118 2.97 -19.69 -14.41
C LEU A 118 2.03 -19.57 -15.61
N ALA A 119 2.09 -18.44 -16.33
CA ALA A 119 1.32 -18.20 -17.54
C ALA A 119 1.63 -19.24 -18.64
N HIS A 120 2.90 -19.61 -18.81
CA HIS A 120 3.29 -20.68 -19.74
C HIS A 120 2.64 -22.01 -19.37
N LEU A 121 2.72 -22.43 -18.08
CA LEU A 121 2.14 -23.68 -17.62
C LEU A 121 0.62 -23.71 -17.81
N ILE A 122 -0.08 -22.63 -17.49
CA ILE A 122 -1.54 -22.52 -17.66
C ILE A 122 -1.90 -22.52 -19.16
N ARG A 123 -1.24 -21.69 -19.99
CA ARG A 123 -1.50 -21.60 -21.43
C ARG A 123 -1.28 -22.93 -22.14
N THR A 124 -0.24 -23.68 -21.75
CA THR A 124 0.06 -25.00 -22.30
C THR A 124 -0.72 -26.14 -21.64
N ARG A 125 -1.62 -25.81 -20.72
CA ARG A 125 -2.49 -26.77 -20.00
C ARG A 125 -1.72 -27.83 -19.21
N GLN A 126 -0.50 -27.51 -18.78
CA GLN A 126 0.29 -28.37 -17.91
C GLN A 126 -0.20 -28.30 -16.46
N ILE A 127 -0.76 -27.14 -16.05
CA ILE A 127 -1.49 -26.95 -14.80
C ILE A 127 -2.80 -26.22 -15.12
N SER A 128 -3.81 -26.40 -14.26
CA SER A 128 -5.03 -25.59 -14.33
C SER A 128 -4.95 -24.39 -13.38
N SER A 129 -5.72 -23.33 -13.68
CA SER A 129 -5.89 -22.20 -12.77
C SER A 129 -6.45 -22.64 -11.42
N LEU A 130 -7.40 -23.57 -11.41
CA LEU A 130 -8.00 -24.11 -10.19
C LEU A 130 -6.95 -24.85 -9.33
N GLU A 131 -6.09 -25.66 -9.96
CA GLU A 131 -5.02 -26.38 -9.26
C GLU A 131 -4.03 -25.39 -8.61
N LEU A 132 -3.60 -24.37 -9.36
CA LEU A 132 -2.70 -23.34 -8.89
C LEU A 132 -3.36 -22.49 -7.78
N THR A 133 -4.63 -22.15 -7.92
CA THR A 133 -5.42 -21.41 -6.92
C THR A 133 -5.51 -22.19 -5.61
N ASN A 134 -5.81 -23.48 -5.66
CA ASN A 134 -5.88 -24.32 -4.47
C ASN A 134 -4.52 -24.44 -3.76
N MET A 135 -3.44 -24.54 -4.52
CA MET A 135 -2.08 -24.56 -3.95
C MET A 135 -1.80 -23.26 -3.16
N TYR A 136 -2.05 -22.10 -3.74
CA TYR A 136 -1.84 -20.83 -3.05
C TYR A 136 -2.79 -20.62 -1.87
N LEU A 137 -4.06 -21.01 -1.97
CA LEU A 137 -5.01 -20.95 -0.85
C LEU A 137 -4.53 -21.82 0.33
N SER A 138 -4.05 -23.05 0.05
CA SER A 138 -3.49 -23.91 1.07
C SER A 138 -2.25 -23.30 1.74
N ARG A 139 -1.39 -22.63 0.97
CA ARG A 139 -0.22 -21.92 1.51
C ARG A 139 -0.62 -20.70 2.35
N LEU A 140 -1.62 -19.92 1.92
CA LEU A 140 -2.17 -18.81 2.70
C LEU A 140 -2.73 -19.28 4.04
N GLU A 141 -3.43 -20.42 4.08
CA GLU A 141 -3.95 -21.00 5.32
C GLU A 141 -2.86 -21.52 6.24
N ARG A 142 -1.83 -22.14 5.68
CA ARG A 142 -0.72 -22.71 6.45
C ARG A 142 0.23 -21.68 7.02
N PHE A 143 0.61 -20.68 6.23
CA PHE A 143 1.65 -19.72 6.60
C PHE A 143 1.13 -18.31 6.90
N GLY A 144 -0.06 -17.97 6.40
CA GLY A 144 -0.67 -16.65 6.62
C GLY A 144 -0.80 -16.27 8.09
N PRO A 145 -1.24 -17.19 9.00
CA PRO A 145 -1.33 -16.91 10.42
C PRO A 145 0.02 -16.56 11.08
N GLN A 146 1.11 -17.20 10.66
CA GLN A 146 2.45 -16.91 11.20
C GLN A 146 2.97 -15.54 10.75
N LEU A 147 2.58 -15.10 9.56
CA LEU A 147 3.01 -13.85 8.98
C LEU A 147 2.03 -12.70 9.29
N GLU A 148 0.86 -13.01 9.84
CA GLU A 148 -0.20 -12.02 10.10
C GLU A 148 -0.46 -11.12 8.88
N CYS A 149 -0.44 -11.72 7.67
CA CYS A 149 -0.46 -10.99 6.40
C CYS A 149 -1.81 -10.99 5.67
N VAL A 150 -2.83 -11.67 6.21
CA VAL A 150 -4.16 -11.84 5.60
C VAL A 150 -5.24 -11.24 6.48
N ILE A 151 -6.13 -10.42 5.90
CA ILE A 151 -7.34 -9.94 6.57
C ILE A 151 -8.53 -10.85 6.21
N THR A 152 -8.73 -11.11 4.91
CA THR A 152 -9.86 -11.90 4.42
C THR A 152 -9.41 -12.80 3.27
N LEU A 153 -9.67 -14.09 3.35
CA LEU A 153 -9.57 -14.99 2.20
C LEU A 153 -10.85 -14.84 1.35
N THR A 154 -10.68 -14.72 0.04
CA THR A 154 -11.77 -14.63 -0.93
C THR A 154 -11.96 -15.99 -1.64
N ARG A 155 -11.97 -17.07 -0.85
CA ARG A 155 -11.92 -18.47 -1.34
C ARG A 155 -12.97 -18.79 -2.40
N GLU A 156 -14.22 -18.47 -2.12
CA GLU A 156 -15.34 -18.78 -3.01
C GLU A 156 -15.18 -18.05 -4.34
N LEU A 157 -14.88 -16.76 -4.30
CA LEU A 157 -14.61 -15.94 -5.49
C LEU A 157 -13.40 -16.47 -6.26
N ALA A 158 -12.32 -16.82 -5.56
CA ALA A 158 -11.11 -17.33 -6.17
C ALA A 158 -11.36 -18.65 -6.93
N ILE A 159 -12.11 -19.57 -6.33
CA ILE A 159 -12.47 -20.84 -6.97
C ILE A 159 -13.37 -20.61 -8.20
N GLU A 160 -14.32 -19.68 -8.10
CA GLU A 160 -15.21 -19.33 -9.22
C GLU A 160 -14.39 -18.72 -10.38
N GLN A 161 -13.55 -17.73 -10.10
CA GLN A 161 -12.68 -17.08 -11.09
C GLN A 161 -11.72 -18.08 -11.73
N ALA A 162 -11.12 -18.98 -10.96
CA ALA A 162 -10.23 -20.01 -11.47
C ALA A 162 -10.93 -21.01 -12.40
N LYS A 163 -12.09 -21.50 -12.02
CA LYS A 163 -12.92 -22.37 -12.88
C LYS A 163 -13.31 -21.68 -14.18
N ARG A 164 -13.69 -20.39 -14.11
CA ARG A 164 -13.99 -19.59 -15.29
C ARG A 164 -12.77 -19.45 -16.21
N ALA A 165 -11.59 -19.24 -15.64
CA ALA A 165 -10.35 -19.18 -16.40
C ALA A 165 -10.04 -20.51 -17.11
N ASP A 166 -10.17 -21.64 -16.42
CA ASP A 166 -9.95 -22.96 -17.00
C ASP A 166 -10.96 -23.26 -18.13
N GLU A 167 -12.22 -22.88 -17.97
CA GLU A 167 -13.25 -23.06 -19.01
C GLU A 167 -12.97 -22.20 -20.26
N LEU A 168 -12.51 -20.97 -20.09
CA LEU A 168 -12.12 -20.12 -21.20
C LEU A 168 -10.95 -20.74 -22.00
N ILE A 169 -9.93 -21.26 -21.31
CA ILE A 169 -8.78 -21.94 -21.98
C ILE A 169 -9.25 -23.22 -22.69
N LYS A 170 -10.14 -23.99 -22.08
CA LYS A 170 -10.73 -25.19 -22.68
C LYS A 170 -11.44 -24.85 -24.01
N ASN A 171 -12.10 -23.69 -24.06
CA ASN A 171 -12.80 -23.18 -25.23
C ASN A 171 -11.88 -22.39 -26.19
N GLY A 172 -10.57 -22.46 -26.04
CA GLY A 172 -9.57 -21.84 -26.90
C GLY A 172 -9.39 -20.34 -26.67
N LYS A 173 -9.96 -19.75 -25.60
CA LYS A 173 -9.84 -18.34 -25.29
C LYS A 173 -8.81 -18.10 -24.20
N TYR A 174 -7.69 -17.51 -24.55
CA TYR A 174 -6.65 -17.07 -23.64
C TYR A 174 -6.63 -15.54 -23.56
N LEU A 175 -6.77 -14.96 -22.34
CA LEU A 175 -6.91 -13.51 -22.15
C LEU A 175 -5.57 -12.77 -22.08
N GLY A 176 -4.49 -13.48 -21.88
CA GLY A 176 -3.15 -12.90 -21.73
C GLY A 176 -2.40 -13.45 -20.51
N PRO A 177 -1.24 -12.88 -20.19
CA PRO A 177 -0.31 -13.46 -19.20
C PRO A 177 -0.85 -13.52 -17.77
N LEU A 178 -1.86 -12.73 -17.43
CA LEU A 178 -2.50 -12.77 -16.12
C LEU A 178 -3.67 -13.76 -16.03
N HIS A 179 -4.01 -14.41 -17.16
CA HIS A 179 -5.13 -15.36 -17.23
C HIS A 179 -4.92 -16.55 -16.29
N GLY A 180 -5.80 -16.67 -15.29
CA GLY A 180 -5.77 -17.72 -14.30
C GLY A 180 -4.69 -17.57 -13.23
N ILE A 181 -4.01 -16.41 -13.16
CA ILE A 181 -2.91 -16.17 -12.20
C ILE A 181 -3.48 -15.66 -10.88
N PRO A 182 -3.18 -16.37 -9.74
CA PRO A 182 -3.67 -15.99 -8.43
C PRO A 182 -2.90 -14.82 -7.81
N TYR A 183 -3.62 -13.84 -7.23
CA TYR A 183 -3.01 -12.66 -6.60
C TYR A 183 -3.68 -12.25 -5.29
N GLY A 184 -3.03 -11.34 -4.56
CA GLY A 184 -3.58 -10.71 -3.37
C GLY A 184 -3.69 -9.20 -3.52
N ALA A 185 -4.69 -8.61 -2.87
CA ALA A 185 -4.93 -7.17 -2.92
C ALA A 185 -4.82 -6.54 -1.52
N LYS A 186 -4.10 -5.42 -1.40
CA LYS A 186 -4.07 -4.62 -0.18
C LYS A 186 -5.48 -4.23 0.24
N ASP A 187 -5.82 -4.38 1.52
CA ASP A 187 -7.19 -4.23 2.03
C ASP A 187 -7.69 -2.78 2.14
N LEU A 188 -7.06 -1.85 1.45
CA LEU A 188 -7.67 -0.54 1.16
C LEU A 188 -8.39 -0.51 -0.20
N LEU A 189 -8.21 -1.54 -1.04
CA LEU A 189 -8.90 -1.69 -2.31
C LEU A 189 -10.24 -2.36 -2.06
N ALA A 190 -11.33 -1.68 -2.39
CA ALA A 190 -12.67 -2.22 -2.21
C ALA A 190 -12.94 -3.40 -3.14
N VAL A 191 -13.59 -4.41 -2.61
CA VAL A 191 -14.15 -5.57 -3.33
C VAL A 191 -15.56 -5.77 -2.82
N GLU A 192 -16.54 -5.62 -3.70
CA GLU A 192 -17.95 -5.78 -3.37
C GLU A 192 -18.24 -7.17 -2.80
N GLY A 193 -19.04 -7.23 -1.73
CA GLY A 193 -19.33 -8.46 -1.01
C GLY A 193 -18.27 -8.87 0.02
N TYR A 194 -17.13 -8.20 0.07
CA TYR A 194 -16.07 -8.45 1.05
C TYR A 194 -15.79 -7.22 1.91
N LYS A 195 -15.39 -7.46 3.16
CA LYS A 195 -14.96 -6.38 4.05
C LYS A 195 -13.76 -5.64 3.46
N THR A 196 -13.72 -4.33 3.64
CA THR A 196 -12.60 -3.46 3.29
C THR A 196 -12.28 -2.61 4.50
N THR A 197 -11.32 -3.06 5.31
CA THR A 197 -11.15 -2.64 6.71
C THR A 197 -10.14 -1.52 6.91
N TRP A 198 -9.36 -1.20 5.85
CA TRP A 198 -8.24 -0.26 5.92
C TRP A 198 -7.23 -0.58 7.03
N GLY A 199 -7.20 -1.83 7.51
CA GLY A 199 -6.36 -2.27 8.61
C GLY A 199 -6.71 -1.68 9.98
N ALA A 200 -7.78 -0.89 10.09
CA ALA A 200 -8.14 -0.12 11.27
C ALA A 200 -9.30 -0.75 12.04
N MET A 201 -9.19 -0.79 13.38
CA MET A 201 -10.21 -1.37 14.26
C MET A 201 -11.60 -0.72 14.07
N THR A 202 -11.63 0.59 13.84
CA THR A 202 -12.87 1.35 13.61
C THR A 202 -13.61 0.95 12.33
N HIS A 203 -12.92 0.33 11.38
CA HIS A 203 -13.44 -0.07 10.08
C HIS A 203 -13.43 -1.59 9.86
N LYS A 204 -13.15 -2.39 10.90
CA LYS A 204 -13.00 -3.85 10.80
C LYS A 204 -14.22 -4.58 10.21
N ASP A 205 -15.39 -3.98 10.31
CA ASP A 205 -16.66 -4.53 9.84
C ASP A 205 -17.24 -3.76 8.63
N GLN A 206 -16.44 -2.87 8.02
CA GLN A 206 -16.87 -2.05 6.90
C GLN A 206 -17.03 -2.86 5.62
N PHE A 207 -18.16 -2.69 4.95
CA PHE A 207 -18.42 -3.11 3.58
C PHE A 207 -18.52 -1.86 2.69
N ILE A 208 -17.95 -1.93 1.50
CA ILE A 208 -18.04 -0.87 0.49
C ILE A 208 -18.77 -1.46 -0.71
N GLU A 209 -19.91 -0.87 -1.11
CA GLU A 209 -20.78 -1.32 -2.20
C GLU A 209 -20.22 -0.96 -3.58
N SER A 210 -18.94 -1.29 -3.77
CA SER A 210 -18.25 -1.11 -5.05
C SER A 210 -16.96 -1.92 -5.09
N THR A 211 -16.49 -2.22 -6.30
CA THR A 211 -15.19 -2.85 -6.51
C THR A 211 -14.22 -1.84 -7.14
N ALA A 212 -13.01 -1.75 -6.61
CA ALA A 212 -11.97 -0.86 -7.10
C ALA A 212 -11.65 -1.13 -8.58
N THR A 213 -11.39 -0.08 -9.34
CA THR A 213 -11.12 -0.18 -10.79
C THR A 213 -9.97 -1.13 -11.09
N VAL A 214 -8.89 -1.11 -10.30
CA VAL A 214 -7.74 -2.00 -10.49
C VAL A 214 -8.13 -3.48 -10.33
N ILE A 215 -9.02 -3.81 -9.39
CA ILE A 215 -9.53 -5.17 -9.19
C ILE A 215 -10.37 -5.62 -10.39
N LYS A 216 -11.27 -4.75 -10.88
CA LYS A 216 -12.06 -5.03 -12.10
C LYS A 216 -11.16 -5.27 -13.31
N LYS A 217 -10.11 -4.47 -13.49
CA LYS A 217 -9.17 -4.63 -14.59
C LYS A 217 -8.39 -5.94 -14.51
N LEU A 218 -7.98 -6.35 -13.33
CA LEU A 218 -7.32 -7.65 -13.11
C LEU A 218 -8.29 -8.82 -13.38
N GLU A 219 -9.54 -8.70 -12.97
CA GLU A 219 -10.57 -9.69 -13.30
C GLU A 219 -10.83 -9.77 -14.81
N GLU A 220 -10.93 -8.63 -15.51
CA GLU A 220 -11.05 -8.57 -16.98
C GLU A 220 -9.86 -9.27 -17.67
N ALA A 221 -8.65 -9.16 -17.11
CA ALA A 221 -7.45 -9.85 -17.56
C ALA A 221 -7.41 -11.34 -17.19
N GLY A 222 -8.38 -11.82 -16.42
CA GLY A 222 -8.51 -13.21 -15.99
C GLY A 222 -7.73 -13.58 -14.75
N ALA A 223 -7.18 -12.63 -13.99
CA ALA A 223 -6.48 -12.89 -12.74
C ALA A 223 -7.47 -13.33 -11.64
N VAL A 224 -6.97 -14.09 -10.66
CA VAL A 224 -7.76 -14.72 -9.59
C VAL A 224 -7.45 -14.08 -8.25
N LEU A 225 -8.41 -13.42 -7.61
CA LEU A 225 -8.24 -12.79 -6.31
C LEU A 225 -8.32 -13.81 -5.18
N LEU A 226 -7.20 -14.05 -4.48
CA LEU A 226 -7.11 -15.02 -3.37
C LEU A 226 -7.47 -14.44 -2.01
N ALA A 227 -7.05 -13.18 -1.77
CA ALA A 227 -7.12 -12.60 -0.45
C ALA A 227 -7.06 -11.07 -0.47
N LYS A 228 -7.69 -10.47 0.55
CA LYS A 228 -7.47 -9.11 0.99
C LYS A 228 -6.32 -9.17 2.02
N LEU A 229 -5.20 -8.54 1.68
CA LEU A 229 -3.95 -8.59 2.43
C LEU A 229 -3.83 -7.39 3.38
N THR A 230 -3.14 -7.59 4.49
CA THR A 230 -2.98 -6.60 5.55
C THR A 230 -2.30 -5.32 5.08
N LEU A 231 -2.58 -4.26 5.80
CA LEU A 231 -1.88 -2.97 5.70
C LEU A 231 -1.79 -2.38 7.10
N GLY A 232 -0.79 -1.57 7.34
CA GLY A 232 -0.79 -0.76 8.56
C GLY A 232 -2.04 0.11 8.62
N ALA A 233 -2.62 0.23 9.81
CA ALA A 233 -3.90 0.91 10.02
C ALA A 233 -3.91 2.29 9.33
N LEU A 234 -4.98 2.54 8.55
CA LEU A 234 -5.15 3.75 7.74
C LEU A 234 -3.94 4.06 6.84
N ALA A 235 -3.30 3.02 6.29
CA ALA A 235 -2.14 3.08 5.42
C ALA A 235 -0.86 3.64 6.07
N TRP A 236 -0.63 3.34 7.37
CA TRP A 236 0.58 3.71 8.08
C TRP A 236 1.27 2.52 8.75
N GLY A 237 2.54 2.26 8.40
CA GLY A 237 3.34 1.16 8.99
C GLY A 237 2.81 -0.23 8.68
N ASP A 238 3.08 -1.19 9.58
CA ASP A 238 2.75 -2.62 9.44
C ASP A 238 1.87 -3.18 10.59
N ASN A 239 1.47 -2.32 11.54
CA ASN A 239 0.52 -2.68 12.59
C ASN A 239 -0.91 -2.47 12.11
N TRP A 240 -1.76 -3.48 12.30
CA TRP A 240 -3.17 -3.45 11.96
C TRP A 240 -4.00 -4.01 13.13
N TYR A 241 -5.32 -3.94 13.07
CA TYR A 241 -6.16 -4.33 14.21
C TYR A 241 -6.01 -5.80 14.65
N GLY A 242 -5.48 -6.68 13.82
CA GLY A 242 -5.25 -8.10 14.15
C GLY A 242 -3.81 -8.42 14.56
N GLY A 243 -2.91 -7.43 14.60
CA GLY A 243 -1.53 -7.65 14.99
C GLY A 243 -0.51 -6.85 14.18
N LYS A 244 0.64 -7.46 13.90
CA LYS A 244 1.74 -6.85 13.14
C LYS A 244 2.17 -7.78 12.02
N THR A 245 2.04 -7.36 10.77
CA THR A 245 2.50 -8.15 9.63
C THR A 245 3.99 -8.42 9.70
N ARG A 246 4.36 -9.69 9.60
CA ARG A 246 5.73 -10.17 9.81
C ARG A 246 6.52 -10.25 8.51
N ASN A 247 7.84 -10.04 8.66
CA ASN A 247 8.79 -10.29 7.59
C ASN A 247 9.04 -11.81 7.47
N PRO A 248 8.85 -12.44 6.29
CA PRO A 248 9.02 -13.88 6.13
C PRO A 248 10.47 -14.36 6.29
N TRP A 249 11.46 -13.48 6.17
CA TRP A 249 12.87 -13.80 6.38
C TRP A 249 13.27 -13.82 7.86
N ASN A 250 12.57 -13.02 8.66
CA ASN A 250 12.69 -12.98 10.12
C ASN A 250 11.36 -12.54 10.73
N THR A 251 10.61 -13.50 11.26
CA THR A 251 9.27 -13.27 11.82
C THR A 251 9.24 -12.49 13.14
N GLU A 252 10.39 -12.18 13.74
CA GLU A 252 10.47 -11.24 14.87
C GLU A 252 10.34 -9.79 14.39
N LEU A 253 10.69 -9.53 13.13
CA LEU A 253 10.62 -8.22 12.52
C LEU A 253 9.29 -8.01 11.80
N GLY A 254 8.89 -6.74 11.68
CA GLY A 254 7.78 -6.33 10.83
C GLY A 254 8.15 -6.33 9.35
N SER A 255 7.15 -6.37 8.50
CA SER A 255 7.31 -6.34 7.03
C SER A 255 7.51 -4.95 6.45
N SER A 256 7.57 -3.90 7.31
CA SER A 256 7.40 -2.52 6.86
C SER A 256 6.03 -2.29 6.20
N GLY A 257 5.75 -1.07 5.76
CA GLY A 257 4.41 -0.77 5.22
C GLY A 257 4.35 0.54 4.41
N SER A 258 3.14 0.90 4.08
CA SER A 258 1.85 0.34 4.54
C SER A 258 1.35 -0.85 3.70
N SER A 259 1.95 -1.22 2.57
CA SER A 259 1.60 -2.46 1.84
C SER A 259 2.28 -3.68 2.47
N ALA A 260 2.04 -3.85 3.78
CA ALA A 260 2.69 -4.83 4.64
C ALA A 260 2.40 -6.27 4.19
N GLY A 261 1.14 -6.65 4.13
CA GLY A 261 0.68 -7.95 3.66
C GLY A 261 1.06 -8.27 2.21
N PRO A 262 0.89 -7.32 1.26
CA PRO A 262 1.39 -7.49 -0.11
C PRO A 262 2.86 -7.86 -0.18
N GLY A 263 3.75 -7.14 0.51
CA GLY A 263 5.19 -7.46 0.56
C GLY A 263 5.47 -8.82 1.16
N SER A 264 4.91 -9.09 2.34
CA SER A 264 5.11 -10.34 3.07
C SER A 264 4.59 -11.56 2.30
N ALA A 265 3.34 -11.51 1.82
CA ALA A 265 2.72 -12.63 1.12
C ALA A 265 3.41 -12.95 -0.22
N THR A 266 3.82 -11.93 -0.98
CA THR A 266 4.56 -12.13 -2.23
C THR A 266 5.92 -12.75 -1.98
N SER A 267 6.66 -12.26 -0.98
CA SER A 267 7.97 -12.79 -0.60
C SER A 267 7.90 -14.24 -0.14
N ALA A 268 6.89 -14.59 0.66
CA ALA A 268 6.69 -15.93 1.18
C ALA A 268 6.10 -16.94 0.16
N GLY A 269 5.83 -16.51 -1.09
CA GLY A 269 5.22 -17.37 -2.10
C GLY A 269 3.78 -17.78 -1.73
N LEU A 270 3.01 -16.89 -1.10
CA LEU A 270 1.60 -17.13 -0.76
C LEU A 270 0.64 -16.61 -1.83
N VAL A 271 1.16 -15.82 -2.74
CA VAL A 271 0.47 -15.32 -3.93
C VAL A 271 1.47 -15.23 -5.08
N ALA A 272 1.01 -15.27 -6.33
CA ALA A 272 1.89 -15.09 -7.48
C ALA A 272 2.41 -13.65 -7.57
N PHE A 273 1.55 -12.68 -7.30
CA PHE A 273 1.85 -11.25 -7.15
C PHE A 273 0.84 -10.60 -6.22
N SER A 274 1.08 -9.35 -5.87
CA SER A 274 0.12 -8.59 -5.10
C SER A 274 0.01 -7.13 -5.57
N ILE A 275 -1.10 -6.48 -5.20
CA ILE A 275 -1.33 -5.06 -5.47
C ILE A 275 -1.21 -4.28 -4.16
N GLY A 276 -0.29 -3.33 -4.16
CA GLY A 276 -0.08 -2.37 -3.10
C GLY A 276 -0.51 -0.96 -3.46
N SER A 277 -0.33 -0.03 -2.55
CA SER A 277 -0.50 1.40 -2.78
C SER A 277 0.61 2.18 -2.11
N GLU A 278 0.94 3.33 -2.67
CA GLU A 278 1.94 4.22 -2.13
C GLU A 278 1.53 5.68 -2.22
N THR A 279 1.56 6.34 -1.08
CA THR A 279 1.59 7.79 -0.98
C THR A 279 3.05 8.26 -0.96
N TRP A 280 3.82 7.70 0.00
CA TRP A 280 5.21 8.07 0.28
C TRP A 280 5.97 6.85 0.85
N GLY A 281 6.44 5.96 -0.01
CA GLY A 281 7.24 4.79 0.38
C GLY A 281 6.46 3.48 0.58
N SER A 282 5.12 3.48 0.54
CA SER A 282 4.31 2.33 0.97
C SER A 282 4.26 1.13 0.00
N ILE A 283 4.88 1.20 -1.17
CA ILE A 283 5.22 0.06 -2.04
C ILE A 283 6.71 -0.23 -1.92
N VAL A 284 7.54 0.81 -2.10
CA VAL A 284 8.99 0.60 -2.21
C VAL A 284 9.61 0.14 -0.90
N SER A 285 9.17 0.67 0.25
CA SER A 285 9.71 0.27 1.55
C SER A 285 9.41 -1.19 1.90
N PRO A 286 8.15 -1.69 1.89
CA PRO A 286 7.89 -3.10 2.13
C PRO A 286 8.47 -4.01 1.04
N SER A 287 8.60 -3.56 -0.22
CA SER A 287 9.29 -4.33 -1.24
C SER A 287 10.76 -4.53 -0.92
N THR A 288 11.46 -3.47 -0.52
CA THR A 288 12.88 -3.52 -0.12
C THR A 288 13.09 -4.43 1.09
N VAL A 289 12.26 -4.27 2.13
CA VAL A 289 12.39 -5.01 3.39
C VAL A 289 12.09 -6.50 3.23
N ASN A 290 11.16 -6.86 2.35
CA ASN A 290 10.78 -8.26 2.12
C ASN A 290 11.52 -8.90 0.92
N GLY A 291 12.37 -8.17 0.20
CA GLY A 291 13.15 -8.70 -0.92
C GLY A 291 12.30 -9.03 -2.16
N VAL A 292 11.32 -8.19 -2.48
CA VAL A 292 10.50 -8.31 -3.69
C VAL A 292 10.64 -7.07 -4.57
N THR A 293 10.25 -7.17 -5.82
CA THR A 293 10.20 -6.02 -6.75
C THR A 293 8.88 -5.27 -6.58
N GLY A 294 8.95 -3.97 -6.28
CA GLY A 294 7.77 -3.10 -6.22
C GLY A 294 7.84 -2.04 -7.31
N LEU A 295 6.78 -1.92 -8.11
CA LEU A 295 6.65 -0.83 -9.07
C LEU A 295 5.73 0.24 -8.51
N ARG A 296 6.28 1.44 -8.30
CA ARG A 296 5.50 2.65 -8.05
C ARG A 296 5.27 3.38 -9.38
N PRO A 297 4.08 3.28 -9.97
CA PRO A 297 3.79 3.96 -11.22
C PRO A 297 3.82 5.50 -11.06
N THR A 298 3.94 6.21 -12.16
CA THR A 298 3.74 7.65 -12.19
C THR A 298 2.33 7.99 -11.71
N PHE A 299 2.20 9.05 -10.90
CA PHE A 299 0.90 9.52 -10.41
C PHE A 299 -0.10 9.70 -11.57
N GLY A 300 -1.30 9.18 -11.41
CA GLY A 300 -2.38 9.29 -12.38
C GLY A 300 -2.42 8.23 -13.49
N THR A 301 -1.40 7.35 -13.60
CA THR A 301 -1.41 6.27 -14.61
C THR A 301 -2.33 5.11 -14.24
N VAL A 302 -2.51 4.83 -12.96
CA VAL A 302 -3.42 3.80 -12.45
C VAL A 302 -4.57 4.47 -11.71
N SER A 303 -5.80 4.08 -12.03
CA SER A 303 -7.01 4.60 -11.36
C SER A 303 -7.03 4.25 -9.88
N LYS A 304 -7.33 5.24 -9.04
CA LYS A 304 -7.51 5.09 -7.58
C LYS A 304 -8.97 4.92 -7.18
N SER A 305 -9.88 4.85 -8.12
CA SER A 305 -11.31 4.68 -7.84
C SER A 305 -11.57 3.39 -7.09
N GLY A 306 -12.26 3.48 -5.95
CA GLY A 306 -12.53 2.36 -5.04
C GLY A 306 -11.38 2.04 -4.07
N ALA A 307 -10.34 2.87 -4.01
CA ALA A 307 -9.30 2.78 -2.98
C ALA A 307 -9.52 3.83 -1.87
N MET A 308 -9.17 3.50 -0.64
CA MET A 308 -9.05 4.50 0.42
C MET A 308 -8.01 5.56 0.02
N ALA A 309 -8.38 6.82 0.09
CA ALA A 309 -7.44 7.91 -0.12
C ALA A 309 -6.66 8.22 1.18
N LEU A 310 -5.33 8.26 1.10
CA LEU A 310 -4.47 8.86 2.11
C LEU A 310 -4.08 10.28 1.69
N SER A 311 -3.70 10.44 0.43
CA SER A 311 -3.45 11.74 -0.18
C SER A 311 -3.94 11.76 -1.62
N TRP A 312 -4.93 12.61 -1.92
CA TRP A 312 -5.53 12.72 -3.25
C TRP A 312 -4.52 13.05 -4.36
N SER A 313 -3.47 13.82 -4.03
CA SER A 313 -2.45 14.28 -4.97
C SER A 313 -1.22 13.37 -5.05
N MET A 314 -1.10 12.36 -4.17
CA MET A 314 0.14 11.58 -4.07
C MET A 314 -0.07 10.07 -4.20
N ASP A 315 -1.27 9.54 -3.96
CA ASP A 315 -1.51 8.10 -3.94
C ASP A 315 -1.35 7.47 -5.32
N LYS A 316 -0.64 6.37 -5.36
CA LYS A 316 -0.43 5.50 -6.52
C LYS A 316 -0.75 4.08 -6.14
N ILE A 317 -1.27 3.29 -7.07
CA ILE A 317 -1.51 1.85 -6.92
C ILE A 317 -0.54 1.16 -7.86
N GLY A 318 0.11 0.10 -7.38
CA GLY A 318 1.07 -0.64 -8.19
C GLY A 318 1.33 -2.05 -7.71
N PRO A 319 1.96 -2.87 -8.56
CA PRO A 319 2.24 -4.26 -8.28
C PRO A 319 3.47 -4.45 -7.38
N MET A 320 3.44 -5.54 -6.63
CA MET A 320 4.58 -6.08 -5.90
C MET A 320 4.76 -7.55 -6.34
N CYS A 321 5.89 -7.84 -6.95
CA CYS A 321 6.16 -9.08 -7.68
C CYS A 321 7.52 -9.64 -7.33
N ARG A 322 7.84 -10.84 -7.83
CA ARG A 322 9.17 -11.45 -7.64
C ARG A 322 10.18 -11.02 -8.69
N SER A 323 9.74 -10.51 -9.84
CA SER A 323 10.63 -10.01 -10.89
C SER A 323 10.17 -8.68 -11.47
N VAL A 324 11.05 -7.97 -12.15
CA VAL A 324 10.75 -6.72 -12.88
C VAL A 324 9.80 -7.00 -14.04
N ASP A 325 10.01 -8.11 -14.75
CA ASP A 325 9.15 -8.53 -15.86
C ASP A 325 7.72 -8.76 -15.40
N ASP A 326 7.53 -9.38 -14.22
CA ASP A 326 6.20 -9.56 -13.63
C ASP A 326 5.51 -8.22 -13.35
N CYS A 327 6.27 -7.22 -12.86
CA CYS A 327 5.70 -5.88 -12.64
C CYS A 327 5.27 -5.20 -13.95
N ALA A 328 5.96 -5.46 -15.04
CA ALA A 328 5.60 -4.94 -16.36
C ALA A 328 4.37 -5.64 -16.96
N LEU A 329 4.07 -6.87 -16.52
CA LEU A 329 2.92 -7.65 -16.95
C LEU A 329 1.62 -7.23 -16.24
N VAL A 330 1.75 -6.82 -14.98
CA VAL A 330 0.64 -6.38 -14.15
C VAL A 330 0.29 -4.92 -14.41
#